data_81464462c712c58beb4fd61b68834310
#
_entry.id   81464462c712c58beb4fd61b68834310
#
_cell.length_a   1.000
_cell.length_b   1.000
_cell.length_c   1.000
_cell.angle_alpha   90.00
_cell.angle_beta   90.00
_cell.angle_gamma   90.00
#
_symmetry.space_group_name_H-M   'P 1'
#
loop_
_entity.id
_entity.type
_entity.pdbx_description
1 polymer ?
#
loop_
_entity_poly.entity_id
_entity_poly.type
_entity_poly.pdbx_seq_one_letter_code
_entity_poly.pdbx_strand_id
1 'polypeptide(L)' 'MKPLERLEPLFADETEEDIDHRAAYWFSRRRSGHFSAACRAELEDWLCADPRHREALEGMERLWL' A
#
# COMPACT_ATOMS: atom_id res chain seq x y z
N MET A 1 -19.85 2.49 -26.87
CA MET A 1 -19.42 2.51 -26.68
C MET A 1 -18.85 2.80 -25.88
N LYS A 2 -18.57 2.85 -25.32
CA LYS A 2 -18.06 3.12 -24.61
C LYS A 2 -17.21 2.65 -23.93
N PRO A 3 -17.07 2.29 -23.70
CA PRO A 3 -16.23 1.57 -23.18
C PRO A 3 -15.10 2.19 -22.84
N LEU A 4 -14.72 2.82 -23.14
CA LEU A 4 -13.63 3.33 -22.88
C LEU A 4 -13.55 3.81 -21.68
N GLU A 5 -14.40 3.89 -21.09
CA GLU A 5 -14.32 4.36 -19.93
C GLU A 5 -13.70 3.53 -19.12
N ARG A 6 -13.70 2.56 -19.27
CA ARG A 6 -13.19 1.73 -18.42
C ARG A 6 -11.87 1.74 -18.44
N LEU A 7 -11.30 2.12 -18.95
CA LEU A 7 -10.09 1.91 -19.00
C LEU A 7 -9.43 2.73 -18.23
N GLU A 8 -9.73 3.34 -17.74
CA GLU A 8 -9.09 4.13 -17.18
C GLU A 8 -8.26 3.90 -16.30
N PRO A 9 -8.32 3.93 -15.51
CA PRO A 9 -7.45 4.00 -14.54
C PRO A 9 -6.88 2.93 -14.08
N LEU A 10 -6.27 2.37 -14.60
CA LEU A 10 -5.72 1.35 -14.14
C LEU A 10 -5.07 1.69 -12.97
N PHE A 11 -4.35 2.66 -12.75
CA PHE A 11 -3.67 2.79 -11.62
C PHE A 11 -4.24 3.86 -10.89
N ALA A 12 -4.98 4.57 -11.33
CA ALA A 12 -5.44 5.60 -10.61
C ALA A 12 -6.42 5.27 -9.66
N ASP A 13 -6.97 4.18 -9.67
CA ASP A 13 -8.00 3.91 -8.86
C ASP A 13 -7.76 3.07 -7.80
N GLU A 14 -6.74 3.23 -7.07
CA GLU A 14 -6.50 2.47 -5.90
C GLU A 14 -7.55 2.79 -4.90
N THR A 15 -8.32 1.85 -4.46
CA THR A 15 -9.36 2.07 -3.47
C THR A 15 -8.76 1.97 -2.10
N GLU A 16 -9.52 2.40 -1.10
CA GLU A 16 -9.06 2.26 0.26
C GLU A 16 -8.84 0.82 0.64
N GLU A 17 -9.65 -0.06 0.10
CA GLU A 17 -9.48 -1.45 0.38
C GLU A 17 -8.17 -1.96 -0.18
N ASP A 18 -7.79 -1.53 -1.36
CA ASP A 18 -6.51 -1.92 -1.95
C ASP A 18 -5.36 -1.39 -1.13
N ILE A 19 -5.50 -0.16 -0.64
CA ILE A 19 -4.45 0.43 0.17
C ILE A 19 -4.31 -0.33 1.48
N ASP A 20 -5.42 -0.69 2.10
CA ASP A 20 -5.38 -1.43 3.35
C ASP A 20 -4.75 -2.79 3.17
N HIS A 21 -5.07 -3.44 2.06
CA HIS A 21 -4.48 -4.72 1.78
C HIS A 21 -2.97 -4.62 1.65
N ARG A 22 -2.49 -3.61 0.96
CA ARG A 22 -1.07 -3.45 0.79
C ARG A 22 -0.41 -3.04 2.11
N ALA A 23 -1.10 -2.23 2.90
CA ALA A 23 -0.57 -1.86 4.21
C ALA A 23 -0.42 -3.08 5.09
N ALA A 24 -1.40 -3.97 5.05
CA ALA A 24 -1.32 -5.21 5.83
C ALA A 24 -0.15 -6.07 5.36
N TYR A 25 0.08 -6.12 4.06
CA TYR A 25 1.20 -6.86 3.52
C TYR A 25 2.52 -6.31 4.07
N TRP A 26 2.69 -4.99 4.03
CA TRP A 26 3.94 -4.40 4.53
C TRP A 26 4.10 -4.56 6.02
N PHE A 27 2.99 -4.43 6.75
CA PHE A 27 3.01 -4.61 8.18
C PHE A 27 3.49 -6.02 8.52
N SER A 28 2.95 -6.99 7.83
CA SER A 28 3.30 -8.38 8.05
C SER A 28 4.76 -8.63 7.71
N ARG A 29 5.24 -8.07 6.61
CA ARG A 29 6.63 -8.26 6.20
C ARG A 29 7.58 -7.67 7.24
N ARG A 30 7.24 -6.51 7.76
CA ARG A 30 8.12 -5.91 8.76
C ARG A 30 8.19 -6.73 10.02
N ARG A 31 7.11 -7.38 10.37
CA ARG A 31 7.10 -8.16 11.59
C ARG A 31 7.69 -9.55 11.41
N SER A 32 7.79 -10.00 10.20
CA SER A 32 8.23 -11.38 9.97
C SER A 32 9.72 -11.57 10.15
N GLY A 33 10.47 -10.50 10.20
CA GLY A 33 11.90 -10.64 10.31
C GLY A 33 12.60 -10.84 9.00
N HIS A 34 11.89 -10.82 7.90
CA HIS A 34 12.50 -10.99 6.60
C HIS A 34 12.45 -9.69 5.82
N PHE A 35 12.74 -8.58 6.49
CA PHE A 35 12.61 -7.30 5.86
C PHE A 35 13.97 -6.85 5.38
N SER A 36 14.29 -7.16 4.15
CA SER A 36 15.60 -6.84 3.59
C SER A 36 15.68 -5.38 3.17
N ALA A 37 16.87 -4.96 2.78
CA ALA A 37 17.04 -3.61 2.28
C ALA A 37 16.23 -3.36 1.02
N ALA A 38 16.10 -4.38 0.19
CA ALA A 38 15.29 -4.25 -1.02
C ALA A 38 13.83 -4.08 -0.66
N CYS A 39 13.35 -4.79 0.34
CA CYS A 39 11.97 -4.63 0.78
C CYS A 39 11.75 -3.24 1.36
N ARG A 40 12.72 -2.74 2.10
CA ARG A 40 12.60 -1.42 2.66
C ARG A 40 12.49 -0.37 1.55
N ALA A 41 13.28 -0.50 0.49
CA ALA A 41 13.22 0.44 -0.60
C ALA A 41 11.87 0.40 -1.28
N GLU A 42 11.32 -0.77 -1.46
CA GLU A 42 9.99 -0.89 -2.06
C GLU A 42 8.94 -0.27 -1.18
N LEU A 43 9.04 -0.47 0.12
CA LEU A 43 8.09 0.12 1.03
C LEU A 43 8.16 1.63 0.97
N GLU A 44 9.36 2.17 0.93
CA GLU A 44 9.50 3.60 0.89
C GLU A 44 8.94 4.18 -0.39
N ASP A 45 9.13 3.50 -1.52
CA ASP A 45 8.53 3.92 -2.76
C ASP A 45 7.01 3.94 -2.65
N TRP A 46 6.46 2.93 -2.03
CA TRP A 46 5.02 2.86 -1.87
C TRP A 46 4.51 3.98 -0.96
N LEU A 47 5.24 4.24 0.12
CA LEU A 47 4.84 5.30 1.03
C LEU A 47 4.90 6.68 0.39
N CYS A 48 5.84 6.87 -0.52
CA CYS A 48 5.96 8.13 -1.18
C CYS A 48 4.97 8.32 -2.31
N ALA A 49 4.37 7.26 -2.76
CA ALA A 49 3.47 7.35 -3.90
C ALA A 49 2.17 8.06 -3.57
N ASP A 50 1.73 7.97 -2.33
CA ASP A 50 0.45 8.57 -1.96
C ASP A 50 0.41 8.73 -0.45
N PRO A 51 0.07 9.89 0.07
CA PRO A 51 0.02 10.07 1.54
C PRO A 51 -0.95 9.14 2.22
N ARG A 52 -1.98 8.65 1.52
CA ARG A 52 -2.90 7.71 2.13
C ARG A 52 -2.23 6.41 2.49
N HIS A 53 -1.16 6.07 1.78
CA HIS A 53 -0.43 4.83 2.07
C HIS A 53 0.20 4.88 3.45
N ARG A 54 0.81 6.01 3.76
CA ARG A 54 1.43 6.15 5.07
C ARG A 54 0.38 6.11 6.17
N GLU A 55 -0.74 6.76 5.94
CA GLU A 55 -1.79 6.76 6.94
C GLU A 55 -2.32 5.37 7.19
N ALA A 56 -2.47 4.59 6.15
CA ALA A 56 -2.97 3.24 6.30
C ALA A 56 -2.00 2.38 7.08
N LEU A 57 -0.72 2.49 6.80
CA LEU A 57 0.27 1.70 7.49
C LEU A 57 0.36 2.11 8.96
N GLU A 58 0.33 3.40 9.22
CA GLU A 58 0.38 3.88 10.59
C GLU A 58 -0.85 3.45 11.36
N GLY A 59 -2.01 3.44 10.71
CA GLY A 59 -3.20 2.95 11.35
C GLY A 59 -3.09 1.49 11.72
N MET A 60 -2.50 0.71 10.84
CA MET A 60 -2.28 -0.70 11.10
C MET A 60 -1.37 -0.88 12.30
N GLU A 61 -0.30 -0.12 12.35
CA GLU A 61 0.64 -0.22 13.46
C GLU A 61 -0.01 0.17 14.78
N ARG A 62 -0.86 1.18 14.75
CA ARG A 62 -1.53 1.60 15.95
C ARG A 62 -2.49 0.54 16.46
N LEU A 63 -3.15 -0.13 15.54
CA LEU A 63 -4.09 -1.13 15.92
C LEU A 63 -3.43 -2.32 16.55
N TRP A 64 -2.24 -2.66 16.13
CA TRP A 64 -1.60 -3.86 16.59
C TRP A 64 -0.54 -3.65 17.64
N LEU A 65 -0.43 -2.47 18.14
CA LEU A 65 0.44 -2.24 19.25
C LEU A 65 -0.24 -2.59 20.54
#